data_cccbff8c41a861c9bc7de8039bcc07ca
#
_entry.id   cccbff8c41a861c9bc7de8039bcc07ca
#
_cell.length_a   1.000
_cell.length_b   1.000
_cell.length_c   1.000
_cell.angle_alpha   90.00
_cell.angle_beta   90.00
_cell.angle_gamma   90.00
#
_symmetry.space_group_name_H-M   'P 1'
#
loop_
_entity.id
_entity.type
_entity.pdbx_description
1 polymer ?
#
loop_
_entity_poly.entity_id
_entity_poly.type
_entity_poly.pdbx_seq_one_letter_code
_entity_poly.pdbx_strand_id
1 'polypeptide(L)'
;MDRMEGRAMEIRMKMILADDEVVITKGIQKLVDWNALGITIIGVYEDGKSAFEAIVRNQPELALLDISMPGMTGIDIIRECAALKLDTQFIFISGFQDFEYAKSAIKYGAVDYLLKPIILEELMHAVEQCITNITGIRKEPERLFMENRNAFTRLVEVENTCYVPVLADIVYPVSMGAQMKKLVQFSFYSFVDEYIGRLGAGITFNRAEKLVIVWKGMEREQCFEEVQKLQKALEENIRQKSMFIVG
;
A
#
# COMPACT_ATOMS: atom_id res chain seq x y z
N MET A 1 30.26 -39.95 8.16
CA MET A 1 29.80 -39.25 6.95
C MET A 1 28.60 -38.41 7.37
N ASP A 2 28.91 -37.26 7.90
CA ASP A 2 27.96 -36.35 8.58
C ASP A 2 27.33 -35.46 7.54
N ARG A 3 26.02 -35.57 7.37
CA ARG A 3 25.26 -34.67 6.51
C ARG A 3 25.08 -33.35 7.25
N MET A 4 25.90 -32.37 6.94
CA MET A 4 25.61 -30.97 7.22
C MET A 4 24.47 -30.54 6.30
N GLU A 5 23.24 -30.74 6.75
CA GLU A 5 22.09 -30.04 6.17
C GLU A 5 22.25 -28.59 6.53
N GLY A 6 22.51 -27.76 5.49
CA GLY A 6 22.60 -26.32 5.60
C GLY A 6 21.27 -25.75 6.08
N ARG A 7 21.19 -25.43 7.35
CA ARG A 7 20.13 -24.58 7.90
C ARG A 7 20.30 -23.21 7.27
N ALA A 8 19.51 -22.91 6.24
CA ALA A 8 19.34 -21.54 5.79
C ALA A 8 18.99 -20.71 7.03
N MET A 9 19.80 -19.72 7.34
CA MET A 9 19.60 -18.82 8.47
C MET A 9 18.30 -18.05 8.16
N GLU A 10 17.21 -18.46 8.81
CA GLU A 10 15.89 -17.83 8.67
C GLU A 10 16.02 -16.44 9.27
N ILE A 11 16.18 -15.44 8.40
CA ILE A 11 16.24 -14.04 8.82
C ILE A 11 14.84 -13.69 9.35
N ARG A 12 14.72 -13.58 10.66
CA ARG A 12 13.49 -13.14 11.32
C ARG A 12 13.54 -11.64 11.54
N MET A 13 12.71 -10.92 10.80
CA MET A 13 12.55 -9.48 10.93
C MET A 13 11.52 -9.17 12.02
N LYS A 14 11.81 -8.18 12.84
CA LYS A 14 10.88 -7.67 13.85
C LYS A 14 10.04 -6.55 13.23
N MET A 15 8.76 -6.56 13.51
CA MET A 15 7.84 -5.53 13.07
C MET A 15 7.07 -4.93 14.24
N ILE A 16 6.86 -3.63 14.20
CA ILE A 16 5.93 -2.89 15.07
C ILE A 16 4.74 -2.44 14.23
N LEU A 17 3.54 -2.58 14.81
CA LEU A 17 2.30 -2.00 14.30
C LEU A 17 1.86 -0.86 15.21
N ALA A 18 1.37 0.25 14.66
CA ALA A 18 0.72 1.27 15.45
C ALA A 18 -0.43 1.94 14.67
N ASP A 19 -1.58 2.00 15.32
CA ASP A 19 -2.80 2.64 14.82
C ASP A 19 -3.74 2.82 16.01
N ASP A 20 -4.33 3.98 16.21
CA ASP A 20 -5.25 4.26 17.31
C ASP A 20 -6.60 3.51 17.14
N GLU A 21 -6.89 3.04 15.94
CA GLU A 21 -7.99 2.14 15.64
C GLU A 21 -7.60 0.67 15.84
N VAL A 22 -7.86 0.10 17.01
CA VAL A 22 -7.54 -1.31 17.36
C VAL A 22 -8.09 -2.32 16.33
N VAL A 23 -9.19 -2.00 15.66
CA VAL A 23 -9.78 -2.85 14.62
C VAL A 23 -8.83 -2.99 13.42
N ILE A 24 -8.15 -1.94 13.06
CA ILE A 24 -7.18 -1.92 11.95
C ILE A 24 -5.98 -2.80 12.28
N THR A 25 -5.35 -2.60 13.43
CA THR A 25 -4.19 -3.41 13.85
C THR A 25 -4.54 -4.89 13.96
N LYS A 26 -5.70 -5.24 14.52
CA LYS A 26 -6.19 -6.63 14.57
C LYS A 26 -6.49 -7.20 13.17
N GLY A 27 -7.01 -6.37 12.27
CA GLY A 27 -7.21 -6.72 10.87
C GLY A 27 -5.90 -7.10 10.20
N ILE A 28 -4.90 -6.23 10.27
CA ILE A 28 -3.57 -6.43 9.69
C ILE A 28 -2.89 -7.69 10.23
N GLN A 29 -2.96 -7.93 11.55
CA GLN A 29 -2.40 -9.12 12.18
C GLN A 29 -2.97 -10.43 11.61
N LYS A 30 -4.25 -10.44 11.20
CA LYS A 30 -4.94 -11.61 10.67
C LYS A 30 -4.93 -11.70 9.15
N LEU A 31 -4.70 -10.59 8.46
CA LEU A 31 -4.77 -10.49 7.01
C LEU A 31 -3.63 -11.26 6.34
N VAL A 32 -2.48 -11.34 7.00
CA VAL A 32 -1.23 -11.90 6.47
C VAL A 32 -0.66 -12.93 7.45
N ASP A 33 -0.14 -14.03 6.93
CA ASP A 33 0.72 -14.95 7.71
C ASP A 33 2.15 -14.36 7.80
N TRP A 34 2.34 -13.49 8.77
CA TRP A 34 3.60 -12.79 9.02
C TRP A 34 4.76 -13.76 9.27
N ASN A 35 4.49 -14.89 9.94
CA ASN A 35 5.52 -15.90 10.23
C ASN A 35 6.02 -16.57 8.95
N ALA A 36 5.14 -16.84 7.98
CA ALA A 36 5.53 -17.38 6.68
C ALA A 36 6.45 -16.41 5.88
N LEU A 37 6.33 -15.11 6.14
CA LEU A 37 7.20 -14.08 5.56
C LEU A 37 8.53 -13.92 6.31
N GLY A 38 8.72 -14.61 7.43
CA GLY A 38 9.86 -14.43 8.33
C GLY A 38 9.76 -13.14 9.16
N ILE A 39 8.56 -12.59 9.35
CA ILE A 39 8.30 -11.39 10.12
C ILE A 39 7.64 -11.76 11.45
N THR A 40 8.14 -11.19 12.55
CA THR A 40 7.56 -11.33 13.87
C THR A 40 7.05 -9.97 14.35
N ILE A 41 5.75 -9.86 14.62
CA ILE A 41 5.17 -8.66 15.24
C ILE A 41 5.56 -8.66 16.71
N ILE A 42 6.42 -7.72 17.11
CA ILE A 42 6.97 -7.63 18.47
C ILE A 42 6.21 -6.65 19.36
N GLY A 43 5.31 -5.85 18.79
CA GLY A 43 4.48 -4.91 19.54
C GLY A 43 3.40 -4.29 18.67
N VAL A 44 2.29 -3.95 19.34
CA VAL A 44 1.15 -3.22 18.75
C VAL A 44 0.83 -2.06 19.69
N TYR A 45 0.70 -0.86 19.14
CA TYR A 45 0.56 0.38 19.89
C TYR A 45 -0.63 1.19 19.36
N GLU A 46 -1.29 1.92 20.27
CA GLU A 46 -2.47 2.73 19.97
C GLU A 46 -2.17 4.24 19.98
N ASP A 47 -0.92 4.62 20.23
CA ASP A 47 -0.45 6.00 20.21
C ASP A 47 0.98 6.11 19.69
N GLY A 48 1.28 7.27 19.09
CA GLY A 48 2.57 7.47 18.44
C GLY A 48 3.76 7.57 19.39
N LYS A 49 3.55 8.06 20.62
CA LYS A 49 4.64 8.18 21.60
C LYS A 49 5.13 6.82 22.06
N SER A 50 4.19 5.94 22.43
CA SER A 50 4.52 4.56 22.82
C SER A 50 5.13 3.77 21.65
N ALA A 51 4.62 3.98 20.42
CA ALA A 51 5.22 3.40 19.23
C ALA A 51 6.66 3.87 19.01
N PHE A 52 6.92 5.17 19.10
CA PHE A 52 8.27 5.74 18.96
C PHE A 52 9.24 5.18 19.99
N GLU A 53 8.86 5.20 21.28
CA GLU A 53 9.69 4.66 22.37
C GLU A 53 10.04 3.18 22.14
N ALA A 54 9.07 2.40 21.62
CA ALA A 54 9.27 1.00 21.29
C ALA A 54 10.20 0.81 20.08
N ILE A 55 10.10 1.65 19.04
CA ILE A 55 11.01 1.63 17.88
C ILE A 55 12.44 1.93 18.34
N VAL A 56 12.65 2.98 19.12
CA VAL A 56 13.97 3.34 19.62
C VAL A 56 14.58 2.21 20.45
N ARG A 57 13.78 1.59 21.34
CA ARG A 57 14.26 0.54 22.24
C ARG A 57 14.55 -0.78 21.53
N ASN A 58 13.67 -1.21 20.61
CA ASN A 58 13.72 -2.55 20.03
C ASN A 58 14.40 -2.57 18.66
N GLN A 59 14.57 -1.41 18.01
CA GLN A 59 15.13 -1.24 16.67
C GLN A 59 14.56 -2.30 15.68
N PRO A 60 13.24 -2.28 15.44
CA PRO A 60 12.63 -3.22 14.50
C PRO A 60 13.11 -2.93 13.08
N GLU A 61 13.16 -3.97 12.26
CA GLU A 61 13.47 -3.82 10.85
C GLU A 61 12.33 -3.16 10.08
N LEU A 62 11.07 -3.32 10.55
CA LEU A 62 9.86 -2.82 9.90
C LEU A 62 8.93 -2.14 10.90
N ALA A 63 8.35 -1.01 10.52
CA ALA A 63 7.28 -0.35 11.25
C ALA A 63 6.13 -0.01 10.30
N LEU A 64 4.93 -0.48 10.64
CA LEU A 64 3.69 -0.19 9.93
C LEU A 64 2.85 0.72 10.81
N LEU A 65 2.71 2.00 10.44
CA LEU A 65 2.21 3.05 11.31
C LEU A 65 1.06 3.82 10.67
N ASP A 66 0.00 4.06 11.44
CA ASP A 66 -0.93 5.13 11.08
C ASP A 66 -0.24 6.49 11.17
N ILE A 67 -0.67 7.42 10.32
CA ILE A 67 -0.13 8.78 10.34
C ILE A 67 -0.73 9.60 11.48
N SER A 68 -2.04 9.49 11.70
CA SER A 68 -2.79 10.40 12.57
C SER A 68 -3.05 9.79 13.94
N MET A 69 -1.98 9.53 14.70
CA MET A 69 -2.09 8.97 16.05
C MET A 69 -2.02 10.03 17.14
N PRO A 70 -2.64 9.79 18.31
CA PRO A 70 -2.48 10.63 19.48
C PRO A 70 -1.02 10.74 19.95
N GLY A 71 -0.65 11.89 20.48
CA GLY A 71 0.64 12.15 21.12
C GLY A 71 1.78 12.43 20.15
N MET A 72 1.93 11.65 19.08
CA MET A 72 2.97 11.83 18.06
C MET A 72 2.48 11.27 16.74
N THR A 73 2.60 12.04 15.65
CA THR A 73 2.19 11.55 14.33
C THR A 73 3.20 10.56 13.75
N GLY A 74 2.75 9.68 12.83
CA GLY A 74 3.65 8.78 12.12
C GLY A 74 4.78 9.53 11.38
N ILE A 75 4.48 10.72 10.86
CA ILE A 75 5.48 11.58 10.20
C ILE A 75 6.51 12.12 11.19
N ASP A 76 6.09 12.46 12.42
CA ASP A 76 7.05 12.86 13.46
C ASP A 76 7.96 11.71 13.86
N ILE A 77 7.40 10.49 13.94
CA ILE A 77 8.16 9.28 14.27
C ILE A 77 9.27 9.05 13.24
N ILE A 78 8.96 9.02 11.94
CA ILE A 78 10.00 8.78 10.91
C ILE A 78 11.05 9.88 10.91
N ARG A 79 10.65 11.14 11.13
CA ARG A 79 11.58 12.27 11.21
C ARG A 79 12.57 12.10 12.37
N GLU A 80 12.08 11.76 13.56
CA GLU A 80 12.93 11.53 14.74
C GLU A 80 13.82 10.28 14.58
N CYS A 81 13.28 9.19 14.00
CA CYS A 81 14.06 8.00 13.69
C CYS A 81 15.17 8.27 12.67
N ALA A 82 14.91 9.10 11.67
CA ALA A 82 15.93 9.54 10.70
C ALA A 82 17.02 10.38 11.37
N ALA A 83 16.66 11.28 12.32
CA ALA A 83 17.63 12.05 13.10
C ALA A 83 18.50 11.16 13.99
N LEU A 84 17.95 10.07 14.52
CA LEU A 84 18.65 9.04 15.30
C LEU A 84 19.42 8.03 14.43
N LYS A 85 19.32 8.11 13.10
CA LYS A 85 19.93 7.18 12.14
C LYS A 85 19.52 5.72 12.35
N LEU A 86 18.25 5.49 12.65
CA LEU A 86 17.69 4.15 12.75
C LEU A 86 17.38 3.60 11.35
N ASP A 87 17.70 2.33 11.12
CA ASP A 87 17.54 1.66 9.82
C ASP A 87 16.15 1.01 9.63
N THR A 88 15.18 1.36 10.48
CA THR A 88 13.81 0.86 10.39
C THR A 88 13.17 1.28 9.07
N GLN A 89 12.58 0.32 8.34
CA GLN A 89 11.77 0.59 7.15
C GLN A 89 10.35 0.94 7.57
N PHE A 90 9.80 2.01 7.00
CA PHE A 90 8.49 2.53 7.37
C PHE A 90 7.49 2.33 6.23
N ILE A 91 6.32 1.77 6.56
CA ILE A 91 5.11 1.80 5.73
C ILE A 91 4.08 2.60 6.50
N PHE A 92 3.47 3.59 5.85
CA PHE A 92 2.39 4.36 6.45
C PHE A 92 1.02 3.87 6.00
N ILE A 93 0.07 3.96 6.92
CA ILE A 93 -1.34 3.75 6.68
C ILE A 93 -2.06 5.06 6.99
N SER A 94 -3.06 5.44 6.20
CA SER A 94 -3.83 6.65 6.47
C SER A 94 -5.26 6.52 5.99
N GLY A 95 -6.20 7.04 6.78
CA GLY A 95 -7.60 7.22 6.38
C GLY A 95 -7.84 8.51 5.59
N PHE A 96 -6.87 9.41 5.54
CA PHE A 96 -6.98 10.70 4.88
C PHE A 96 -6.10 10.73 3.63
N GLN A 97 -6.70 11.20 2.55
CA GLN A 97 -6.00 11.50 1.29
C GLN A 97 -5.25 12.84 1.41
N ASP A 98 -4.42 13.00 2.45
CA ASP A 98 -3.67 14.23 2.65
C ASP A 98 -2.34 14.15 1.90
N PHE A 99 -2.29 14.85 0.79
CA PHE A 99 -1.14 14.99 -0.06
C PHE A 99 0.14 15.44 0.68
N GLU A 100 0.01 16.31 1.68
CA GLU A 100 1.16 16.80 2.44
C GLU A 100 1.75 15.70 3.33
N TYR A 101 0.94 14.79 3.84
CA TYR A 101 1.45 13.64 4.59
C TYR A 101 2.18 12.65 3.70
N ALA A 102 1.63 12.31 2.53
CA ALA A 102 2.30 11.44 1.58
C ALA A 102 3.63 12.02 1.11
N LYS A 103 3.67 13.32 0.80
CA LYS A 103 4.89 14.04 0.44
C LYS A 103 5.94 14.03 1.56
N SER A 104 5.50 14.20 2.80
CA SER A 104 6.37 14.16 3.97
C SER A 104 6.92 12.75 4.22
N ALA A 105 6.08 11.72 4.11
CA ALA A 105 6.48 10.31 4.21
C ALA A 105 7.60 9.97 3.21
N ILE A 106 7.41 10.33 1.94
CA ILE A 106 8.41 10.12 0.87
C ILE A 106 9.70 10.89 1.16
N LYS A 107 9.59 12.16 1.61
CA LYS A 107 10.74 13.01 1.93
C LYS A 107 11.64 12.38 3.00
N TYR A 108 11.06 11.72 4.00
CA TYR A 108 11.81 11.07 5.08
C TYR A 108 12.14 9.61 4.81
N GLY A 109 11.86 9.11 3.59
CA GLY A 109 12.30 7.79 3.15
C GLY A 109 11.39 6.64 3.56
N ALA A 110 10.10 6.89 3.77
CA ALA A 110 9.12 5.81 3.87
C ALA A 110 9.15 4.94 2.62
N VAL A 111 9.00 3.63 2.79
CA VAL A 111 9.00 2.68 1.68
C VAL A 111 7.72 2.81 0.89
N ASP A 112 6.59 2.91 1.60
CA ASP A 112 5.28 3.07 0.96
C ASP A 112 4.27 3.78 1.86
N TYR A 113 3.13 4.13 1.25
CA TYR A 113 2.01 4.82 1.88
C TYR A 113 0.71 4.17 1.40
N LEU A 114 -0.04 3.57 2.31
CA LEU A 114 -1.25 2.81 2.04
C LEU A 114 -2.48 3.59 2.51
N LEU A 115 -3.55 3.54 1.74
CA LEU A 115 -4.83 4.13 2.14
C LEU A 115 -5.73 3.13 2.85
N LYS A 116 -6.48 3.58 3.84
CA LYS A 116 -7.59 2.81 4.41
C LYS A 116 -8.80 2.90 3.46
N PRO A 117 -9.50 1.80 3.16
CA PRO A 117 -9.30 0.44 3.69
C PRO A 117 -8.08 -0.24 3.09
N ILE A 118 -7.31 -0.97 3.91
CA ILE A 118 -6.09 -1.63 3.50
C ILE A 118 -6.40 -2.76 2.52
N ILE A 119 -5.80 -2.70 1.35
CA ILE A 119 -5.88 -3.73 0.31
C ILE A 119 -4.71 -4.69 0.52
N LEU A 120 -5.01 -6.00 0.57
CA LEU A 120 -3.99 -7.02 0.86
C LEU A 120 -2.82 -6.97 -0.12
N GLU A 121 -3.10 -6.81 -1.40
CA GLU A 121 -2.09 -6.77 -2.45
C GLU A 121 -1.13 -5.57 -2.28
N GLU A 122 -1.65 -4.40 -1.91
CA GLU A 122 -0.83 -3.21 -1.67
C GLU A 122 0.04 -3.39 -0.42
N LEU A 123 -0.54 -3.91 0.66
CA LEU A 123 0.20 -4.22 1.87
C LEU A 123 1.33 -5.23 1.59
N MET A 124 1.04 -6.30 0.86
CA MET A 124 2.03 -7.31 0.51
C MET A 124 3.15 -6.73 -0.35
N HIS A 125 2.81 -5.88 -1.33
CA HIS A 125 3.80 -5.22 -2.18
C HIS A 125 4.74 -4.31 -1.36
N ALA A 126 4.19 -3.50 -0.47
CA ALA A 126 4.97 -2.63 0.42
C ALA A 126 5.89 -3.43 1.34
N VAL A 127 5.39 -4.52 1.92
CA VAL A 127 6.16 -5.42 2.78
C VAL A 127 7.30 -6.09 2.01
N GLU A 128 7.06 -6.57 0.79
CA GLU A 128 8.07 -7.16 -0.08
C GLU A 128 9.18 -6.17 -0.45
N GLN A 129 8.83 -4.91 -0.69
CA GLN A 129 9.82 -3.85 -0.89
C GLN A 129 10.69 -3.67 0.36
N CYS A 130 10.09 -3.65 1.57
CA CYS A 130 10.84 -3.59 2.82
C CYS A 130 11.79 -4.78 2.96
N ILE A 131 11.31 -6.01 2.75
CA ILE A 131 12.13 -7.23 2.81
C ILE A 131 13.31 -7.13 1.82
N THR A 132 13.06 -6.66 0.61
CA THR A 132 14.09 -6.48 -0.42
C THR A 132 15.13 -5.45 0.00
N ASN A 133 14.70 -4.31 0.57
CA ASN A 133 15.60 -3.27 1.07
C ASN A 133 16.48 -3.77 2.20
N ILE A 134 15.92 -4.55 3.12
CA ILE A 134 16.62 -5.08 4.30
C ILE A 134 17.59 -6.21 3.93
N THR A 135 17.15 -7.13 3.08
CA THR A 135 17.91 -8.36 2.80
C THR A 135 18.80 -8.27 1.56
N GLY A 136 18.54 -7.33 0.65
CA GLY A 136 19.13 -7.27 -0.68
C GLY A 136 18.70 -8.42 -1.60
N ILE A 137 17.82 -9.29 -1.14
CA ILE A 137 17.33 -10.45 -1.88
C ILE A 137 15.98 -10.12 -2.49
N ARG A 138 15.93 -10.02 -3.81
CA ARG A 138 14.68 -9.91 -4.56
C ARG A 138 13.97 -11.27 -4.51
N LYS A 139 12.93 -11.40 -3.67
CA LYS A 139 12.02 -12.55 -3.76
C LYS A 139 11.16 -12.35 -5.01
N GLU A 140 11.08 -13.36 -5.88
CA GLU A 140 10.23 -13.27 -7.06
C GLU A 140 8.76 -13.09 -6.63
N PRO A 141 8.05 -12.08 -7.12
CA PRO A 141 6.68 -11.74 -6.70
C PRO A 141 5.65 -12.85 -6.98
N GLU A 142 5.95 -13.73 -7.93
CA GLU A 142 5.01 -14.73 -8.45
C GLU A 142 4.58 -15.79 -7.42
N ARG A 143 5.40 -16.09 -6.42
CA ARG A 143 5.11 -17.18 -5.48
C ARG A 143 4.10 -16.79 -4.40
N LEU A 144 4.13 -15.55 -3.93
CA LEU A 144 3.18 -15.02 -2.95
C LEU A 144 1.82 -14.70 -3.59
N PHE A 145 1.81 -14.35 -4.87
CA PHE A 145 0.59 -14.03 -5.63
C PHE A 145 -0.31 -15.26 -5.86
N MET A 146 0.28 -16.45 -5.96
CA MET A 146 -0.49 -17.69 -6.22
C MET A 146 -1.26 -18.18 -4.98
N GLU A 147 -0.79 -17.90 -3.77
CA GLU A 147 -1.45 -18.34 -2.54
C GLU A 147 -2.69 -17.48 -2.18
N ASN A 148 -2.73 -16.23 -2.60
CA ASN A 148 -3.84 -15.29 -2.34
C ASN A 148 -4.90 -15.24 -3.46
N ARG A 149 -4.74 -16.00 -4.55
CA ARG A 149 -5.70 -16.09 -5.65
C ARG A 149 -7.11 -16.49 -5.19
N ASN A 150 -7.21 -17.22 -4.08
CA ASN A 150 -8.48 -17.69 -3.51
C ASN A 150 -9.29 -16.57 -2.80
N ALA A 151 -8.67 -15.48 -2.36
CA ALA A 151 -9.38 -14.35 -1.76
C ALA A 151 -10.12 -13.53 -2.84
N PHE A 152 -9.47 -13.32 -3.98
CA PHE A 152 -10.06 -12.60 -5.12
C PHE A 152 -11.25 -13.36 -5.72
N THR A 153 -11.15 -14.69 -5.84
CA THR A 153 -12.23 -15.54 -6.36
C THR A 153 -13.50 -15.47 -5.49
N ARG A 154 -13.36 -15.31 -4.17
CA ARG A 154 -14.51 -15.18 -3.25
C ARG A 154 -15.24 -13.84 -3.34
N LEU A 155 -14.57 -12.78 -3.79
CA LEU A 155 -15.19 -11.46 -4.00
C LEU A 155 -15.98 -11.38 -5.30
N VAL A 156 -15.67 -12.24 -6.28
CA VAL A 156 -16.30 -12.27 -7.60
C VAL A 156 -17.49 -13.23 -7.66
N GLU A 157 -17.68 -14.12 -6.68
CA GLU A 157 -18.78 -15.11 -6.63
C GLU A 157 -20.15 -14.54 -6.19
N VAL A 158 -20.45 -13.27 -6.44
CA VAL A 158 -21.78 -12.72 -6.19
C VAL A 158 -22.53 -12.54 -7.51
N GLU A 159 -23.40 -13.53 -7.76
CA GLU A 159 -24.59 -13.55 -8.62
C GLU A 159 -24.75 -12.50 -9.73
N ASN A 160 -24.81 -12.98 -11.00
CA ASN A 160 -25.43 -12.33 -12.19
C ASN A 160 -25.17 -10.83 -12.40
N THR A 161 -24.06 -10.28 -11.92
CA THR A 161 -23.73 -8.88 -12.11
C THR A 161 -22.65 -8.77 -13.20
N CYS A 162 -22.87 -7.91 -14.19
CA CYS A 162 -21.86 -7.58 -15.19
C CYS A 162 -20.72 -6.80 -14.55
N TYR A 163 -19.48 -7.19 -14.82
CA TYR A 163 -18.27 -6.50 -14.40
C TYR A 163 -17.47 -6.07 -15.62
N VAL A 164 -17.16 -4.79 -15.70
CA VAL A 164 -16.33 -4.25 -16.79
C VAL A 164 -15.00 -3.80 -16.21
N PRO A 165 -13.89 -4.48 -16.51
CA PRO A 165 -12.55 -4.04 -16.07
C PRO A 165 -12.06 -2.89 -16.94
N VAL A 166 -11.44 -1.89 -16.31
CA VAL A 166 -10.79 -0.78 -16.98
C VAL A 166 -9.37 -0.66 -16.42
N LEU A 167 -8.38 -0.65 -17.30
CA LEU A 167 -7.01 -0.42 -16.93
C LEU A 167 -6.71 1.07 -17.09
N ALA A 168 -6.25 1.71 -16.03
CA ALA A 168 -5.84 3.09 -16.02
C ALA A 168 -4.33 3.21 -15.83
N ASP A 169 -3.67 4.04 -16.63
CA ASP A 169 -2.24 4.28 -16.59
C ASP A 169 -1.94 5.78 -16.71
N ILE A 170 -0.81 6.21 -16.15
CA ILE A 170 -0.37 7.59 -16.18
C ILE A 170 0.73 7.76 -17.22
N VAL A 171 0.59 8.75 -18.06
CA VAL A 171 1.63 9.13 -19.02
C VAL A 171 2.58 10.14 -18.37
N TYR A 172 3.72 9.70 -17.91
CA TYR A 172 4.72 10.56 -17.28
C TYR A 172 5.59 11.29 -18.32
N PRO A 173 5.89 12.58 -18.10
CA PRO A 173 6.94 13.26 -18.85
C PRO A 173 8.29 12.57 -18.68
N VAL A 174 9.08 12.49 -19.76
CA VAL A 174 10.40 11.83 -19.74
C VAL A 174 11.35 12.44 -18.70
N SER A 175 11.21 13.72 -18.40
CA SER A 175 12.04 14.45 -17.44
C SER A 175 11.62 14.28 -15.98
N MET A 176 10.53 13.54 -15.71
CA MET A 176 10.00 13.40 -14.34
C MET A 176 10.83 12.42 -13.52
N GLY A 177 11.39 12.89 -12.41
CA GLY A 177 12.16 12.07 -11.46
C GLY A 177 11.28 11.05 -10.73
N ALA A 178 11.90 9.97 -10.23
CA ALA A 178 11.20 8.85 -9.62
C ALA A 178 10.28 9.24 -8.43
N GLN A 179 10.73 10.16 -7.57
CA GLN A 179 9.93 10.64 -6.45
C GLN A 179 8.68 11.39 -6.90
N MET A 180 8.82 12.22 -7.94
CA MET A 180 7.68 12.96 -8.51
C MET A 180 6.69 12.00 -9.18
N LYS A 181 7.16 10.94 -9.83
CA LYS A 181 6.29 9.90 -10.40
C LYS A 181 5.43 9.23 -9.33
N LYS A 182 6.01 8.83 -8.19
CA LYS A 182 5.25 8.26 -7.06
C LYS A 182 4.18 9.22 -6.55
N LEU A 183 4.51 10.50 -6.44
CA LEU A 183 3.59 11.51 -5.96
C LEU A 183 2.41 11.73 -6.92
N VAL A 184 2.69 11.81 -8.22
CA VAL A 184 1.67 11.93 -9.27
C VAL A 184 0.81 10.66 -9.31
N GLN A 185 1.42 9.49 -9.18
CA GLN A 185 0.72 8.21 -9.12
C GLN A 185 -0.23 8.14 -7.94
N PHE A 186 0.22 8.53 -6.76
CA PHE A 186 -0.61 8.62 -5.58
C PHE A 186 -1.82 9.54 -5.78
N SER A 187 -1.59 10.78 -6.26
CA SER A 187 -2.67 11.74 -6.51
C SER A 187 -3.68 11.22 -7.54
N PHE A 188 -3.18 10.53 -8.57
CA PHE A 188 -4.01 9.90 -9.59
C PHE A 188 -4.89 8.81 -9.00
N TYR A 189 -4.31 7.89 -8.24
CA TYR A 189 -5.04 6.77 -7.63
C TYR A 189 -6.08 7.26 -6.63
N SER A 190 -5.71 8.19 -5.76
CA SER A 190 -6.62 8.80 -4.80
C SER A 190 -7.80 9.49 -5.47
N PHE A 191 -7.54 10.23 -6.53
CA PHE A 191 -8.61 10.92 -7.26
C PHE A 191 -9.57 9.93 -7.93
N VAL A 192 -9.02 8.88 -8.57
CA VAL A 192 -9.84 7.86 -9.24
C VAL A 192 -10.66 7.08 -8.22
N ASP A 193 -10.06 6.68 -7.10
CA ASP A 193 -10.75 5.94 -6.04
C ASP A 193 -11.92 6.76 -5.44
N GLU A 194 -11.68 8.03 -5.14
CA GLU A 194 -12.72 8.94 -4.67
C GLU A 194 -13.84 9.11 -5.71
N TYR A 195 -13.48 9.26 -6.99
CA TYR A 195 -14.44 9.39 -8.07
C TYR A 195 -15.34 8.14 -8.18
N ILE A 196 -14.73 6.96 -8.19
CA ILE A 196 -15.42 5.67 -8.27
C ILE A 196 -16.28 5.44 -7.02
N GLY A 197 -15.76 5.76 -5.83
CA GLY A 197 -16.48 5.66 -4.57
C GLY A 197 -17.73 6.54 -4.53
N ARG A 198 -17.67 7.76 -5.06
CA ARG A 198 -18.84 8.66 -5.16
C ARG A 198 -19.93 8.12 -6.10
N LEU A 199 -19.54 7.41 -7.15
CA LEU A 199 -20.50 6.79 -8.05
C LEU A 199 -21.15 5.53 -7.44
N GLY A 200 -20.53 4.90 -6.44
CA GLY A 200 -21.02 3.69 -5.81
C GLY A 200 -21.12 2.47 -6.73
N ALA A 201 -20.51 2.55 -7.92
CA ALA A 201 -20.69 1.59 -9.01
C ALA A 201 -19.42 0.82 -9.37
N GLY A 202 -18.39 0.82 -8.52
CA GLY A 202 -17.13 0.16 -8.84
C GLY A 202 -16.19 0.06 -7.66
N ILE A 203 -15.08 -0.63 -7.89
CA ILE A 203 -13.94 -0.73 -6.99
C ILE A 203 -12.66 -0.46 -7.77
N THR A 204 -11.63 -0.01 -7.08
CA THR A 204 -10.29 0.21 -7.64
C THR A 204 -9.28 -0.68 -6.94
N PHE A 205 -8.24 -1.10 -7.64
CA PHE A 205 -7.09 -1.78 -7.05
C PHE A 205 -5.85 -1.63 -7.94
N ASN A 206 -4.68 -1.72 -7.34
CA ASN A 206 -3.41 -1.59 -8.04
C ASN A 206 -2.90 -2.95 -8.52
N ARG A 207 -2.40 -2.99 -9.75
CA ARG A 207 -1.75 -4.17 -10.30
C ARG A 207 -0.53 -3.77 -11.15
N ALA A 208 0.65 -4.16 -10.70
CA ALA A 208 1.91 -3.90 -11.41
C ALA A 208 2.08 -2.43 -11.85
N GLU A 209 1.97 -1.50 -10.91
CA GLU A 209 2.06 -0.05 -11.10
C GLU A 209 0.94 0.57 -11.97
N LYS A 210 -0.12 -0.21 -12.25
CA LYS A 210 -1.31 0.25 -12.98
C LYS A 210 -2.53 0.18 -12.09
N LEU A 211 -3.43 1.14 -12.25
CA LEU A 211 -4.71 1.13 -11.57
C LEU A 211 -5.73 0.33 -12.39
N VAL A 212 -6.37 -0.63 -11.76
CA VAL A 212 -7.49 -1.36 -12.32
C VAL A 212 -8.77 -0.86 -11.66
N ILE A 213 -9.73 -0.45 -12.47
CA ILE A 213 -11.08 -0.10 -12.04
C ILE A 213 -11.99 -1.26 -12.48
N VAL A 214 -12.81 -1.77 -11.60
CA VAL A 214 -13.83 -2.76 -11.94
C VAL A 214 -15.20 -2.15 -11.69
N TRP A 215 -15.91 -1.86 -12.76
CA TRP A 215 -17.29 -1.37 -12.69
C TRP A 215 -18.24 -2.53 -12.42
N LYS A 216 -19.22 -2.28 -11.55
CA LYS A 216 -20.23 -3.27 -11.17
C LYS A 216 -21.61 -2.85 -11.66
N GLY A 217 -22.30 -3.74 -12.37
CA GLY A 217 -23.69 -3.51 -12.82
C GLY A 217 -23.83 -2.42 -13.87
N MET A 218 -22.76 -2.09 -14.60
CA MET A 218 -22.73 -1.09 -15.64
C MET A 218 -22.43 -1.74 -16.98
N GLU A 219 -23.12 -1.34 -18.03
CA GLU A 219 -22.84 -1.82 -19.38
C GLU A 219 -21.59 -1.16 -19.95
N ARG A 220 -20.96 -1.81 -20.95
CA ARG A 220 -19.68 -1.35 -21.50
C ARG A 220 -19.73 0.08 -22.05
N GLU A 221 -20.81 0.43 -22.73
CA GLU A 221 -21.02 1.77 -23.28
C GLU A 221 -21.10 2.83 -22.18
N GLN A 222 -21.80 2.54 -21.08
CA GLN A 222 -21.89 3.42 -19.92
C GLN A 222 -20.53 3.58 -19.23
N CYS A 223 -19.76 2.48 -19.11
CA CYS A 223 -18.38 2.55 -18.60
C CYS A 223 -17.50 3.47 -19.44
N PHE A 224 -17.68 3.43 -20.76
CA PHE A 224 -16.90 4.28 -21.66
C PHE A 224 -17.20 5.77 -21.43
N GLU A 225 -18.48 6.13 -21.28
CA GLU A 225 -18.87 7.51 -20.95
C GLU A 225 -18.32 7.97 -19.60
N GLU A 226 -18.38 7.12 -18.58
CA GLU A 226 -17.85 7.45 -17.26
C GLU A 226 -16.33 7.59 -17.25
N VAL A 227 -15.61 6.74 -18.00
CA VAL A 227 -14.16 6.88 -18.21
C VAL A 227 -13.80 8.20 -18.87
N GLN A 228 -14.57 8.65 -19.87
CA GLN A 228 -14.33 9.96 -20.50
C GLN A 228 -14.55 11.13 -19.52
N LYS A 229 -15.59 11.06 -18.67
CA LYS A 229 -15.83 12.05 -17.62
C LYS A 229 -14.69 12.05 -16.59
N LEU A 230 -14.26 10.87 -16.15
CA LEU A 230 -13.14 10.70 -15.24
C LEU A 230 -11.85 11.27 -15.84
N GLN A 231 -11.55 10.97 -17.09
CA GLN A 231 -10.36 11.48 -17.78
C GLN A 231 -10.36 13.01 -17.84
N LYS A 232 -11.48 13.62 -18.18
CA LYS A 232 -11.62 15.07 -18.20
C LYS A 232 -11.43 15.67 -16.80
N ALA A 233 -12.03 15.08 -15.77
CA ALA A 233 -11.87 15.50 -14.39
C ALA A 233 -10.42 15.40 -13.91
N LEU A 234 -9.68 14.35 -14.30
CA LEU A 234 -8.26 14.19 -14.00
C LEU A 234 -7.39 15.26 -14.66
N GLU A 235 -7.64 15.55 -15.94
CA GLU A 235 -6.91 16.61 -16.66
C GLU A 235 -7.11 18.00 -16.04
N GLU A 236 -8.33 18.28 -15.55
CA GLU A 236 -8.67 19.55 -14.88
C GLU A 236 -8.04 19.68 -13.49
N ASN A 237 -7.97 18.58 -12.70
CA ASN A 237 -7.54 18.61 -11.31
C ASN A 237 -6.06 18.27 -11.11
N ILE A 238 -5.54 17.28 -11.82
CA ILE A 238 -4.15 16.79 -11.63
C ILE A 238 -3.22 17.31 -12.73
N ARG A 239 -3.77 17.82 -13.84
CA ARG A 239 -3.02 18.32 -15.02
C ARG A 239 -2.04 17.28 -15.60
N GLN A 240 -2.37 16.01 -15.47
CA GLN A 240 -1.60 14.88 -16.02
C GLN A 240 -2.39 14.18 -17.12
N LYS A 241 -1.67 13.75 -18.14
CA LYS A 241 -2.26 12.88 -19.16
C LYS A 241 -2.38 11.47 -18.63
N SER A 242 -3.56 10.89 -18.79
CA SER A 242 -3.87 9.53 -18.42
C SER A 242 -4.40 8.74 -19.61
N MET A 243 -4.24 7.43 -19.57
CA MET A 243 -4.72 6.52 -20.60
C MET A 243 -5.61 5.46 -19.93
N PHE A 244 -6.77 5.20 -20.51
CA PHE A 244 -7.69 4.18 -20.04
C PHE A 244 -7.93 3.16 -21.14
N ILE A 245 -7.93 1.88 -20.77
CA ILE A 245 -8.26 0.76 -21.66
C ILE A 245 -9.46 0.03 -21.06
N VAL A 246 -10.58 0.08 -21.75
CA VAL A 246 -11.82 -0.60 -21.33
C VAL A 246 -11.80 -2.02 -21.89
N GLY A 247 -11.92 -3.02 -21.00
CA GLY A 247 -11.91 -4.44 -21.31
C GLY A 247 -13.22 -4.99 -21.87
#